data_bc8d0420b012f8ee289ac725e17f2797
#
_entry.id   bc8d0420b012f8ee289ac725e17f2797
#
_cell.length_a   1.000
_cell.length_b   1.000
_cell.length_c   1.000
_cell.angle_alpha   90.00
_cell.angle_beta   90.00
_cell.angle_gamma   90.00
#
_symmetry.space_group_name_H-M   'P 1'
#
loop_
_entity.id
_entity.type
_entity.pdbx_description
1 polymer ?
#
loop_
_entity_poly.entity_id
_entity_poly.type
_entity_poly.pdbx_seq_one_letter_code
_entity_poly.pdbx_strand_id
1 'polypeptide(L)'
;SGYADSEADWNTQMTALHADLLRYNQLYDIYNHYDGMTNLADVNAGAAAAPVAVGDEIMNLLTFAQEMYQATDGACNAAAGAVLRYWHDARTAAGDGADVSADILPKTADLQAAAAHCNMDDLILNQNTGTVYFADPELQLDVGSIGKGYAVEQCAQAAEARGLTSALLNVGGNVRAIGTKPNSGPWVAGVDNPWPDQDGQYATARYVDTVELQPGQSLVISGDYQRYFTVDGVRYHHLIDLTTLQPARYMNSVAIVSSDSGLGDALSTGVFCMPVEKGQALIEQLDGVEALWMLSDETMLQSSGWGK
;
A
#
# COMPACT_ATOMS: atom_id res chain seq x y z
N SER A 1 -3.33 14.40 13.26
CA SER A 1 -4.08 15.02 14.38
C SER A 1 -3.80 14.27 15.67
N GLY A 2 -3.79 14.97 16.83
CA GLY A 2 -3.55 14.29 18.12
C GLY A 2 -3.58 15.22 19.30
N TYR A 3 -3.24 14.68 20.46
CA TYR A 3 -3.21 15.36 21.75
C TYR A 3 -1.91 15.05 22.45
N ALA A 4 -1.38 16.03 23.20
CA ALA A 4 -0.24 15.90 24.08
C ALA A 4 -0.44 16.79 25.31
N ASP A 5 0.36 16.60 26.35
CA ASP A 5 0.25 17.36 27.61
C ASP A 5 0.63 18.83 27.44
N SER A 6 1.48 19.13 26.44
CA SER A 6 1.90 20.48 26.09
C SER A 6 2.24 20.63 24.60
N GLU A 7 2.29 21.86 24.10
CA GLU A 7 2.78 22.16 22.76
C GLU A 7 4.24 21.73 22.55
N ALA A 8 5.07 21.83 23.58
CA ALA A 8 6.47 21.41 23.52
C ALA A 8 6.59 19.89 23.34
N ASP A 9 5.78 19.11 24.09
CA ASP A 9 5.73 17.65 23.94
C ASP A 9 5.21 17.26 22.57
N TRP A 10 4.13 17.90 22.11
CA TRP A 10 3.60 17.69 20.75
C TRP A 10 4.67 17.93 19.68
N ASN A 11 5.36 19.05 19.73
CA ASN A 11 6.40 19.39 18.77
C ASN A 11 7.57 18.40 18.80
N THR A 12 7.95 17.93 19.99
CA THR A 12 8.97 16.88 20.16
C THR A 12 8.56 15.59 19.49
N GLN A 13 7.33 15.12 19.75
CA GLN A 13 6.79 13.90 19.14
C GLN A 13 6.67 14.02 17.62
N MET A 14 6.16 15.14 17.11
CA MET A 14 5.99 15.34 15.68
C MET A 14 7.31 15.48 14.94
N THR A 15 8.32 16.08 15.54
CA THR A 15 9.68 16.14 14.98
C THR A 15 10.28 14.74 14.85
N ALA A 16 10.16 13.91 15.89
CA ALA A 16 10.64 12.53 15.87
C ALA A 16 9.86 11.68 14.84
N LEU A 17 8.53 11.78 14.82
CA LEU A 17 7.68 11.08 13.87
C LEU A 17 8.02 11.44 12.42
N HIS A 18 8.25 12.74 12.14
CA HIS A 18 8.66 13.19 10.81
C HIS A 18 10.02 12.61 10.41
N ALA A 19 10.98 12.55 11.35
CA ALA A 19 12.30 11.95 11.08
C ALA A 19 12.17 10.44 10.79
N ASP A 20 11.33 9.71 11.52
CA ASP A 20 11.05 8.30 11.27
C ASP A 20 10.45 8.10 9.87
N LEU A 21 9.40 8.86 9.51
CA LEU A 21 8.76 8.79 8.20
C LEU A 21 9.74 9.11 7.06
N LEU A 22 10.58 10.12 7.23
CA LEU A 22 11.60 10.47 6.24
C LEU A 22 12.62 9.34 6.08
N ARG A 23 13.05 8.72 7.17
CA ARG A 23 13.97 7.57 7.13
C ARG A 23 13.36 6.40 6.35
N TYR A 24 12.13 6.01 6.64
CA TYR A 24 11.45 4.93 5.90
C TYR A 24 11.21 5.29 4.44
N ASN A 25 10.85 6.55 4.14
CA ASN A 25 10.72 7.02 2.76
C ASN A 25 12.04 6.85 1.98
N GLN A 26 13.18 7.16 2.59
CA GLN A 26 14.49 7.00 1.96
C GLN A 26 14.90 5.52 1.82
N LEU A 27 14.66 4.70 2.86
CA LEU A 27 14.96 3.26 2.84
C LEU A 27 14.17 2.49 1.79
N TYR A 28 12.90 2.84 1.60
CA TYR A 28 11.97 2.15 0.69
C TYR A 28 11.91 2.77 -0.70
N ASP A 29 12.67 3.85 -0.95
CA ASP A 29 12.81 4.46 -2.28
C ASP A 29 13.53 3.50 -3.23
N ILE A 30 12.87 3.19 -4.36
CA ILE A 30 13.40 2.33 -5.43
C ILE A 30 13.99 3.14 -6.60
N TYR A 31 13.93 4.48 -6.54
CA TYR A 31 14.32 5.38 -7.63
C TYR A 31 15.60 6.17 -7.34
N ASN A 32 15.80 6.61 -6.09
CA ASN A 32 16.89 7.50 -5.72
C ASN A 32 17.83 6.82 -4.73
N HIS A 33 19.13 7.14 -4.85
CA HIS A 33 20.18 6.71 -3.91
C HIS A 33 20.43 7.81 -2.88
N TYR A 34 20.82 7.43 -1.66
CA TYR A 34 21.11 8.34 -0.56
C TYR A 34 22.49 8.04 0.04
N ASP A 35 23.33 9.08 0.21
CA ASP A 35 24.68 8.95 0.76
C ASP A 35 24.67 8.34 2.17
N GLY A 36 25.47 7.31 2.38
CA GLY A 36 25.62 6.65 3.68
C GLY A 36 24.46 5.74 4.09
N MET A 37 23.53 5.44 3.17
CA MET A 37 22.38 4.55 3.39
C MET A 37 22.29 3.55 2.24
N THR A 38 22.18 2.27 2.54
CA THR A 38 21.73 1.25 1.58
C THR A 38 20.20 1.21 1.59
N ASN A 39 19.58 1.47 0.44
CA ASN A 39 18.13 1.47 0.27
C ASN A 39 17.67 0.48 -0.82
N LEU A 40 16.36 0.45 -1.13
CA LEU A 40 15.83 -0.47 -2.13
C LEU A 40 16.30 -0.17 -3.56
N ALA A 41 16.67 1.09 -3.89
CA ALA A 41 17.30 1.39 -5.18
C ALA A 41 18.68 0.73 -5.30
N ASP A 42 19.47 0.70 -4.20
CA ASP A 42 20.76 0.01 -4.16
C ASP A 42 20.59 -1.51 -4.26
N VAL A 43 19.56 -2.06 -3.61
CA VAL A 43 19.19 -3.49 -3.72
C VAL A 43 18.84 -3.83 -5.16
N ASN A 44 17.96 -3.06 -5.82
CA ASN A 44 17.58 -3.26 -7.22
C ASN A 44 18.78 -3.17 -8.16
N ALA A 45 19.74 -2.29 -7.87
CA ALA A 45 20.91 -2.10 -8.71
C ALA A 45 21.97 -3.21 -8.54
N GLY A 46 22.08 -3.81 -7.34
CA GLY A 46 23.22 -4.66 -6.99
C GLY A 46 22.89 -6.13 -6.74
N ALA A 47 21.68 -6.45 -6.30
CA ALA A 47 21.35 -7.78 -5.76
C ALA A 47 21.39 -8.91 -6.79
N ALA A 48 21.26 -8.63 -8.08
CA ALA A 48 21.42 -9.61 -9.15
C ALA A 48 22.90 -10.00 -9.38
N ALA A 49 23.84 -9.10 -9.11
CA ALA A 49 25.27 -9.36 -9.31
C ALA A 49 25.91 -10.04 -8.11
N ALA A 50 25.52 -9.65 -6.89
CA ALA A 50 26.04 -10.19 -5.63
C ALA A 50 25.07 -9.88 -4.47
N PRO A 51 25.10 -10.65 -3.35
CA PRO A 51 24.32 -10.33 -2.16
C PRO A 51 24.62 -8.89 -1.64
N VAL A 52 23.58 -8.09 -1.48
CA VAL A 52 23.64 -6.71 -0.97
C VAL A 52 23.31 -6.72 0.52
N ALA A 53 24.19 -6.14 1.35
CA ALA A 53 23.95 -5.99 2.78
C ALA A 53 22.91 -4.88 3.04
N VAL A 54 21.89 -5.17 3.85
CA VAL A 54 20.81 -4.26 4.21
C VAL A 54 20.63 -4.18 5.73
N GLY A 55 20.00 -3.10 6.21
CA GLY A 55 19.59 -2.98 7.60
C GLY A 55 18.33 -3.79 7.92
N ASP A 56 18.05 -3.91 9.22
CA ASP A 56 16.91 -4.67 9.73
C ASP A 56 15.57 -4.15 9.18
N GLU A 57 15.45 -2.84 8.96
CA GLU A 57 14.21 -2.23 8.44
C GLU A 57 13.86 -2.72 7.04
N ILE A 58 14.85 -2.88 6.15
CA ILE A 58 14.64 -3.45 4.81
C ILE A 58 14.43 -4.95 4.90
N MET A 59 15.24 -5.65 5.70
CA MET A 59 15.10 -7.10 5.86
C MET A 59 13.70 -7.47 6.37
N ASN A 60 13.20 -6.76 7.37
CA ASN A 60 11.88 -6.98 7.94
C ASN A 60 10.75 -6.66 6.94
N LEU A 61 10.86 -5.55 6.18
CA LEU A 61 9.91 -5.24 5.11
C LEU A 61 9.86 -6.33 4.05
N LEU A 62 11.01 -6.82 3.59
CA LEU A 62 11.06 -7.86 2.55
C LEU A 62 10.61 -9.22 3.05
N THR A 63 10.86 -9.54 4.32
CA THR A 63 10.28 -10.75 4.97
C THR A 63 8.76 -10.64 5.01
N PHE A 64 8.23 -9.50 5.45
CA PHE A 64 6.80 -9.21 5.44
C PHE A 64 6.21 -9.28 4.00
N ALA A 65 6.95 -8.79 3.00
CA ALA A 65 6.54 -8.89 1.59
C ALA A 65 6.35 -10.35 1.14
N GLN A 66 7.26 -11.25 1.53
CA GLN A 66 7.12 -12.69 1.25
C GLN A 66 5.91 -13.31 1.96
N GLU A 67 5.66 -12.92 3.21
CA GLU A 67 4.47 -13.36 3.95
C GLU A 67 3.17 -12.91 3.28
N MET A 68 3.09 -11.65 2.85
CA MET A 68 1.92 -11.10 2.18
C MET A 68 1.72 -11.68 0.77
N TYR A 69 2.80 -11.98 0.06
CA TYR A 69 2.72 -12.72 -1.20
C TYR A 69 2.03 -14.07 -1.02
N GLN A 70 2.42 -14.83 0.01
CA GLN A 70 1.79 -16.11 0.33
C GLN A 70 0.34 -15.93 0.79
N ALA A 71 0.08 -14.99 1.68
CA ALA A 71 -1.27 -14.76 2.23
C ALA A 71 -2.29 -14.33 1.17
N THR A 72 -1.85 -13.62 0.12
CA THR A 72 -2.72 -13.11 -0.96
C THR A 72 -2.69 -13.97 -2.23
N ASP A 73 -2.08 -15.17 -2.18
CA ASP A 73 -1.91 -16.06 -3.34
C ASP A 73 -1.26 -15.32 -4.53
N GLY A 74 -0.22 -14.52 -4.24
CA GLY A 74 0.57 -13.77 -5.22
C GLY A 74 -0.01 -12.43 -5.68
N ALA A 75 -1.22 -12.04 -5.25
CA ALA A 75 -1.84 -10.80 -5.68
C ALA A 75 -1.12 -9.54 -5.13
N CYS A 76 -0.54 -9.63 -3.93
CA CYS A 76 0.39 -8.63 -3.39
C CYS A 76 1.82 -9.14 -3.60
N ASN A 77 2.54 -8.58 -4.58
CA ASN A 77 3.85 -9.07 -4.99
C ASN A 77 4.88 -7.94 -5.12
N ALA A 78 5.78 -7.86 -4.15
CA ALA A 78 6.87 -6.88 -4.17
C ALA A 78 7.97 -7.19 -5.20
N ALA A 79 8.02 -8.39 -5.77
CA ALA A 79 8.94 -8.76 -6.85
C ALA A 79 8.38 -8.43 -8.26
N ALA A 80 7.24 -7.74 -8.34
CA ALA A 80 6.57 -7.41 -9.60
C ALA A 80 7.10 -6.14 -10.29
N GLY A 81 8.19 -5.55 -9.81
CA GLY A 81 8.72 -4.28 -10.30
C GLY A 81 9.01 -4.26 -11.80
N ALA A 82 9.42 -5.40 -12.39
CA ALA A 82 9.64 -5.50 -13.83
C ALA A 82 8.37 -5.17 -14.66
N VAL A 83 7.18 -5.61 -14.22
CA VAL A 83 5.88 -5.31 -14.84
C VAL A 83 5.40 -3.92 -14.43
N LEU A 84 5.45 -3.60 -13.13
CA LEU A 84 4.91 -2.36 -12.58
C LEU A 84 5.59 -1.12 -13.16
N ARG A 85 6.87 -1.21 -13.52
CA ARG A 85 7.62 -0.12 -14.14
C ARG A 85 7.00 0.32 -15.48
N TYR A 86 6.51 -0.59 -16.33
CA TYR A 86 5.87 -0.22 -17.59
C TYR A 86 4.63 0.65 -17.37
N TRP A 87 3.81 0.30 -16.38
CA TRP A 87 2.63 1.06 -16.01
C TRP A 87 2.96 2.38 -15.32
N HIS A 88 4.01 2.39 -14.49
CA HIS A 88 4.52 3.60 -13.86
C HIS A 88 5.04 4.60 -14.91
N ASP A 89 5.82 4.13 -15.89
CA ASP A 89 6.40 4.97 -16.95
C ASP A 89 5.29 5.53 -17.85
N ALA A 90 4.31 4.71 -18.23
CA ALA A 90 3.15 5.15 -19.01
C ALA A 90 2.36 6.25 -18.27
N ARG A 91 2.06 6.05 -16.98
CA ARG A 91 1.36 7.03 -16.15
C ARG A 91 2.17 8.32 -15.96
N THR A 92 3.47 8.20 -15.74
CA THR A 92 4.37 9.35 -15.58
C THR A 92 4.42 10.18 -16.88
N ALA A 93 4.48 9.52 -18.03
CA ALA A 93 4.49 10.17 -19.33
C ALA A 93 3.12 10.81 -19.69
N ALA A 94 2.01 10.17 -19.27
CA ALA A 94 0.66 10.72 -19.43
C ALA A 94 0.40 11.94 -18.54
N GLY A 95 0.80 11.87 -17.27
CA GLY A 95 0.36 12.73 -16.18
C GLY A 95 -0.94 12.24 -15.54
N ASP A 96 -1.02 12.35 -14.20
CA ASP A 96 -2.20 11.90 -13.46
C ASP A 96 -3.46 12.66 -13.88
N GLY A 97 -4.54 11.92 -14.15
CA GLY A 97 -5.84 12.45 -14.58
C GLY A 97 -5.90 12.89 -16.05
N ALA A 98 -4.83 12.75 -16.83
CA ALA A 98 -4.80 13.15 -18.24
C ALA A 98 -5.58 12.15 -19.12
N ASP A 99 -6.17 12.67 -20.22
CA ASP A 99 -6.72 11.87 -21.32
C ASP A 99 -5.72 11.88 -22.47
N VAL A 100 -5.25 10.70 -22.89
CA VAL A 100 -4.14 10.55 -23.82
C VAL A 100 -4.43 9.47 -24.88
N SER A 101 -3.62 9.44 -25.94
CA SER A 101 -3.76 8.43 -26.99
C SER A 101 -3.27 7.04 -26.54
N ALA A 102 -3.76 5.99 -27.20
CA ALA A 102 -3.44 4.60 -26.89
C ALA A 102 -1.94 4.22 -27.10
N ASP A 103 -1.19 5.06 -27.78
CA ASP A 103 0.24 4.82 -28.05
C ASP A 103 1.10 4.74 -26.79
N ILE A 104 0.57 5.30 -25.68
CA ILE A 104 1.25 5.29 -24.38
C ILE A 104 1.14 3.94 -23.66
N LEU A 105 0.16 3.12 -24.03
CA LEU A 105 -0.10 1.85 -23.34
C LEU A 105 1.06 0.87 -23.53
N PRO A 106 1.48 0.18 -22.45
CA PRO A 106 2.48 -0.87 -22.53
C PRO A 106 2.05 -1.96 -23.52
N LYS A 107 2.99 -2.45 -24.34
CA LYS A 107 2.70 -3.54 -25.26
C LYS A 107 2.55 -4.86 -24.51
N THR A 108 1.56 -5.64 -24.88
CA THR A 108 1.30 -6.96 -24.24
C THR A 108 2.54 -7.87 -24.25
N ALA A 109 3.30 -7.87 -25.36
CA ALA A 109 4.51 -8.70 -25.47
C ALA A 109 5.60 -8.29 -24.46
N ASP A 110 5.77 -6.97 -24.23
CA ASP A 110 6.75 -6.45 -23.28
C ASP A 110 6.34 -6.78 -21.83
N LEU A 111 5.03 -6.65 -21.51
CA LEU A 111 4.48 -7.04 -20.20
C LEU A 111 4.63 -8.55 -19.96
N GLN A 112 4.37 -9.40 -20.95
CA GLN A 112 4.53 -10.86 -20.85
C GLN A 112 6.01 -11.25 -20.66
N ALA A 113 6.93 -10.57 -21.32
CA ALA A 113 8.35 -10.79 -21.10
C ALA A 113 8.77 -10.39 -19.67
N ALA A 114 8.33 -9.21 -19.20
CA ALA A 114 8.62 -8.73 -17.85
C ALA A 114 8.00 -9.62 -16.75
N ALA A 115 6.83 -10.21 -16.99
CA ALA A 115 6.16 -11.10 -16.03
C ALA A 115 6.96 -12.37 -15.71
N ALA A 116 7.84 -12.80 -16.61
CA ALA A 116 8.73 -13.94 -16.35
C ALA A 116 9.73 -13.67 -15.20
N HIS A 117 9.97 -12.39 -14.87
CA HIS A 117 10.92 -11.91 -13.86
C HIS A 117 10.23 -11.42 -12.56
N CYS A 118 9.01 -11.86 -12.30
CA CYS A 118 8.20 -11.45 -11.14
C CYS A 118 8.00 -12.55 -10.10
N ASN A 119 8.86 -13.59 -10.09
CA ASN A 119 8.74 -14.68 -9.14
C ASN A 119 9.33 -14.29 -7.78
N MET A 120 8.50 -14.31 -6.72
CA MET A 120 8.92 -13.98 -5.36
C MET A 120 9.95 -14.99 -4.81
N ASP A 121 9.99 -16.21 -5.30
CA ASP A 121 10.97 -17.23 -4.87
C ASP A 121 12.40 -16.88 -5.31
N ASP A 122 12.57 -15.99 -6.29
CA ASP A 122 13.88 -15.50 -6.72
C ASP A 122 14.42 -14.37 -5.84
N LEU A 123 13.63 -13.85 -4.90
CA LEU A 123 14.07 -12.94 -3.84
C LEU A 123 14.62 -13.73 -2.66
N ILE A 124 15.94 -13.83 -2.58
CA ILE A 124 16.63 -14.60 -1.55
C ILE A 124 17.04 -13.68 -0.38
N LEU A 125 16.44 -13.91 0.78
CA LEU A 125 16.75 -13.21 2.03
C LEU A 125 17.62 -14.08 2.92
N ASN A 126 18.79 -13.58 3.34
CA ASN A 126 19.65 -14.24 4.32
C ASN A 126 19.70 -13.40 5.61
N GLN A 127 18.83 -13.73 6.55
CA GLN A 127 18.74 -13.04 7.84
C GLN A 127 20.01 -13.19 8.70
N ASN A 128 20.76 -14.31 8.56
CA ASN A 128 21.99 -14.50 9.33
C ASN A 128 23.11 -13.57 8.95
N THR A 129 23.16 -13.16 7.67
CA THR A 129 24.19 -12.25 7.12
C THR A 129 23.65 -10.86 6.85
N GLY A 130 22.33 -10.63 7.00
CA GLY A 130 21.69 -9.36 6.67
C GLY A 130 21.79 -9.02 5.18
N THR A 131 21.62 -10.00 4.28
CA THR A 131 21.83 -9.77 2.83
C THR A 131 20.63 -10.16 1.99
N VAL A 132 20.43 -9.44 0.90
CA VAL A 132 19.43 -9.68 -0.15
C VAL A 132 20.14 -10.04 -1.45
N TYR A 133 19.63 -11.05 -2.16
CA TYR A 133 20.14 -11.50 -3.45
C TYR A 133 18.99 -11.85 -4.39
N PHE A 134 19.12 -11.57 -5.68
CA PHE A 134 18.17 -11.96 -6.70
C PHE A 134 18.72 -13.15 -7.50
N ALA A 135 18.00 -14.27 -7.48
CA ALA A 135 18.34 -15.44 -8.29
C ALA A 135 18.03 -15.19 -9.78
N ASP A 136 17.02 -14.38 -10.08
CA ASP A 136 16.75 -13.89 -11.43
C ASP A 136 17.44 -12.51 -11.62
N PRO A 137 18.30 -12.35 -12.65
CA PRO A 137 19.02 -11.09 -12.88
C PRO A 137 18.13 -9.91 -13.32
N GLU A 138 16.90 -10.16 -13.77
CA GLU A 138 15.96 -9.14 -14.23
C GLU A 138 14.85 -8.83 -13.19
N LEU A 139 14.87 -9.52 -12.04
CA LEU A 139 13.98 -9.21 -10.93
C LEU A 139 14.15 -7.76 -10.49
N GLN A 140 13.04 -7.07 -10.26
CA GLN A 140 13.01 -5.72 -9.69
C GLN A 140 12.01 -5.68 -8.55
N LEU A 141 12.41 -5.10 -7.43
CA LEU A 141 11.50 -4.84 -6.31
C LEU A 141 10.69 -3.57 -6.57
N ASP A 142 9.39 -3.64 -6.25
CA ASP A 142 8.51 -2.50 -6.06
C ASP A 142 7.65 -2.77 -4.82
N VAL A 143 7.84 -1.96 -3.79
CA VAL A 143 7.15 -2.11 -2.50
C VAL A 143 5.95 -1.16 -2.36
N GLY A 144 5.47 -0.58 -3.44
CA GLY A 144 4.34 0.37 -3.44
C GLY A 144 3.06 -0.18 -2.84
N SER A 145 2.88 -1.50 -2.85
CA SER A 145 1.72 -2.22 -2.29
C SER A 145 1.75 -2.43 -0.78
N ILE A 146 2.92 -2.23 -0.14
CA ILE A 146 3.12 -2.57 1.28
C ILE A 146 3.90 -1.49 2.04
N GLY A 147 4.82 -0.80 1.36
CA GLY A 147 5.85 0.01 2.01
C GLY A 147 5.29 1.20 2.79
N LYS A 148 4.19 1.78 2.31
CA LYS A 148 3.58 2.93 2.95
C LYS A 148 2.91 2.54 4.27
N GLY A 149 2.07 1.51 4.26
CA GLY A 149 1.39 1.02 5.46
C GLY A 149 2.35 0.45 6.48
N TYR A 150 3.36 -0.30 6.02
CA TYR A 150 4.41 -0.83 6.88
C TYR A 150 5.20 0.28 7.58
N ALA A 151 5.62 1.32 6.84
CA ALA A 151 6.30 2.48 7.43
C ALA A 151 5.42 3.21 8.46
N VAL A 152 4.13 3.39 8.16
CA VAL A 152 3.17 4.04 9.08
C VAL A 152 3.03 3.23 10.37
N GLU A 153 2.95 1.92 10.30
CA GLU A 153 2.89 1.05 11.48
C GLU A 153 4.15 1.17 12.33
N GLN A 154 5.33 1.05 11.72
CA GLN A 154 6.61 1.19 12.44
C GLN A 154 6.75 2.57 13.10
N CYS A 155 6.36 3.63 12.40
CA CYS A 155 6.38 4.99 12.95
C CYS A 155 5.38 5.17 14.09
N ALA A 156 4.18 4.56 14.00
CA ALA A 156 3.17 4.59 15.05
C ALA A 156 3.68 3.88 16.31
N GLN A 157 4.21 2.66 16.18
CA GLN A 157 4.78 1.89 17.29
C GLN A 157 5.96 2.63 17.94
N ALA A 158 6.85 3.23 17.14
CA ALA A 158 7.95 4.04 17.67
C ALA A 158 7.45 5.29 18.43
N ALA A 159 6.40 5.95 17.94
CA ALA A 159 5.78 7.09 18.60
C ALA A 159 5.09 6.67 19.93
N GLU A 160 4.38 5.54 19.94
CA GLU A 160 3.79 4.95 21.15
C GLU A 160 4.88 4.61 22.19
N ALA A 161 6.00 4.01 21.76
CA ALA A 161 7.14 3.70 22.61
C ALA A 161 7.81 4.96 23.21
N ARG A 162 7.74 6.12 22.51
CA ARG A 162 8.18 7.42 22.99
C ARG A 162 7.17 8.13 23.90
N GLY A 163 6.00 7.52 24.13
CA GLY A 163 4.96 8.05 25.03
C GLY A 163 3.86 8.86 24.32
N LEU A 164 3.72 8.83 23.00
CA LEU A 164 2.55 9.40 22.32
C LEU A 164 1.34 8.49 22.57
N THR A 165 0.33 9.00 23.28
CA THR A 165 -0.81 8.20 23.74
C THR A 165 -2.12 8.49 22.99
N SER A 166 -2.17 9.54 22.17
CA SER A 166 -3.40 9.94 21.49
C SER A 166 -3.11 10.67 20.18
N ALA A 167 -3.19 9.97 19.05
CA ALA A 167 -3.05 10.55 17.73
C ALA A 167 -3.78 9.74 16.66
N LEU A 168 -4.12 10.39 15.57
CA LEU A 168 -4.53 9.77 14.32
C LEU A 168 -3.51 10.15 13.26
N LEU A 169 -2.73 9.19 12.83
CA LEU A 169 -1.79 9.33 11.71
C LEU A 169 -2.55 9.14 10.40
N ASN A 170 -2.29 9.99 9.41
CA ASN A 170 -2.78 9.82 8.04
C ASN A 170 -1.63 10.13 7.09
N VAL A 171 -1.19 9.13 6.38
CA VAL A 171 -0.08 9.22 5.42
C VAL A 171 -0.56 8.66 4.08
N GLY A 172 -0.99 9.56 3.19
CA GLY A 172 -1.42 9.19 1.84
C GLY A 172 -2.55 8.16 1.81
N GLY A 173 -3.55 8.27 2.71
CA GLY A 173 -4.70 7.36 2.78
C GLY A 173 -4.54 6.17 3.73
N ASN A 174 -3.35 5.91 4.26
CA ASN A 174 -3.17 4.97 5.37
C ASN A 174 -3.41 5.71 6.69
N VAL A 175 -4.48 5.35 7.38
CA VAL A 175 -4.90 5.95 8.65
C VAL A 175 -4.63 4.96 9.77
N ARG A 176 -3.87 5.37 10.82
CA ARG A 176 -3.54 4.54 11.97
C ARG A 176 -3.85 5.28 13.28
N ALA A 177 -4.64 4.67 14.15
CA ALA A 177 -5.04 5.23 15.43
C ALA A 177 -4.05 4.88 16.53
N ILE A 178 -3.52 5.88 17.21
CA ILE A 178 -2.77 5.75 18.46
C ILE A 178 -3.71 6.13 19.59
N GLY A 179 -4.00 5.19 20.49
CA GLY A 179 -4.92 5.39 21.60
C GLY A 179 -6.30 5.94 21.17
N THR A 180 -6.95 6.68 22.07
CA THR A 180 -8.26 7.31 21.86
C THR A 180 -8.17 8.83 22.03
N LYS A 181 -9.19 9.54 21.57
CA LYS A 181 -9.32 10.98 21.85
C LYS A 181 -9.61 11.18 23.34
N PRO A 182 -8.91 12.10 24.04
CA PRO A 182 -9.21 12.41 25.42
C PRO A 182 -10.68 12.83 25.59
N ASN A 183 -11.41 12.18 26.49
CA ASN A 183 -12.82 12.46 26.84
C ASN A 183 -13.83 12.31 25.67
N SER A 184 -13.45 11.73 24.54
CA SER A 184 -14.30 11.70 23.34
C SER A 184 -14.41 10.31 22.68
N GLY A 185 -13.77 9.27 23.23
CA GLY A 185 -13.85 7.91 22.69
C GLY A 185 -12.93 7.66 21.49
N PRO A 186 -13.28 6.72 20.60
CA PRO A 186 -12.41 6.28 19.50
C PRO A 186 -12.16 7.39 18.46
N TRP A 187 -11.13 7.19 17.66
CA TRP A 187 -10.91 7.97 16.45
C TRP A 187 -11.91 7.54 15.38
N VAL A 188 -12.38 8.50 14.58
CA VAL A 188 -13.30 8.22 13.46
C VAL A 188 -12.58 8.60 12.17
N ALA A 189 -12.53 7.64 11.23
CA ALA A 189 -11.97 7.83 9.89
C ALA A 189 -13.08 7.69 8.84
N GLY A 190 -13.04 8.52 7.80
CA GLY A 190 -13.98 8.46 6.68
C GLY A 190 -13.46 7.52 5.59
N VAL A 191 -14.37 6.77 4.98
CA VAL A 191 -14.13 6.01 3.75
C VAL A 191 -14.46 6.91 2.57
N ASP A 192 -13.45 7.29 1.80
CA ASP A 192 -13.62 8.19 0.66
C ASP A 192 -14.59 7.63 -0.39
N ASN A 193 -15.37 8.52 -1.00
CA ASN A 193 -16.28 8.19 -2.08
C ASN A 193 -15.49 7.95 -3.40
N PRO A 194 -15.52 6.74 -3.99
CA PRO A 194 -14.85 6.47 -5.25
C PRO A 194 -15.63 6.93 -6.50
N TRP A 195 -16.86 7.45 -6.33
CA TRP A 195 -17.79 7.85 -7.41
C TRP A 195 -18.15 9.35 -7.46
N PRO A 196 -17.22 10.28 -7.24
CA PRO A 196 -17.58 11.70 -7.09
C PRO A 196 -18.17 12.33 -8.36
N ASP A 197 -17.91 11.71 -9.52
CA ASP A 197 -18.32 12.21 -10.84
C ASP A 197 -19.51 11.44 -11.44
N GLN A 198 -20.16 10.56 -10.68
CA GLN A 198 -21.31 9.79 -11.13
C GLN A 198 -22.62 10.45 -10.66
N ASP A 199 -23.63 10.46 -11.51
CA ASP A 199 -25.00 10.89 -11.17
C ASP A 199 -25.71 9.78 -10.37
N GLY A 200 -25.26 9.52 -9.13
CA GLY A 200 -25.73 8.42 -8.31
C GLY A 200 -26.05 8.81 -6.87
N GLN A 201 -26.29 7.82 -6.04
CA GLN A 201 -26.64 7.98 -4.62
C GLN A 201 -25.59 8.79 -3.86
N TYR A 202 -24.31 8.68 -4.24
CA TYR A 202 -23.17 9.29 -3.55
C TYR A 202 -22.61 10.53 -4.27
N ALA A 203 -23.23 11.03 -5.33
CA ALA A 203 -22.72 12.11 -6.21
C ALA A 203 -22.19 13.35 -5.47
N THR A 204 -22.74 13.68 -4.30
CA THR A 204 -22.31 14.85 -3.49
C THR A 204 -21.64 14.47 -2.18
N ALA A 205 -21.52 13.19 -1.87
CA ALA A 205 -20.93 12.72 -0.62
C ALA A 205 -19.40 12.73 -0.72
N ARG A 206 -18.71 13.26 0.29
CA ARG A 206 -17.26 13.13 0.42
C ARG A 206 -16.87 11.72 0.88
N TYR A 207 -17.64 11.16 1.80
CA TYR A 207 -17.43 9.83 2.36
C TYR A 207 -18.67 8.98 2.14
N VAL A 208 -18.49 7.70 1.85
CA VAL A 208 -19.58 6.72 1.74
C VAL A 208 -19.85 6.00 3.05
N ASP A 209 -18.88 5.98 3.95
CA ASP A 209 -18.97 5.40 5.27
C ASP A 209 -17.97 6.04 6.25
N THR A 210 -18.11 5.72 7.54
CA THR A 210 -17.18 6.12 8.59
C THR A 210 -16.89 4.96 9.52
N VAL A 211 -15.63 4.83 9.96
CA VAL A 211 -15.18 3.75 10.83
C VAL A 211 -14.66 4.33 12.14
N GLU A 212 -15.11 3.78 13.26
CA GLU A 212 -14.51 3.99 14.57
C GLU A 212 -13.28 3.09 14.73
N LEU A 213 -12.10 3.70 14.82
CA LEU A 213 -10.84 2.98 14.99
C LEU A 213 -10.51 2.82 16.47
N GLN A 214 -10.41 1.58 16.92
CA GLN A 214 -9.90 1.25 18.25
C GLN A 214 -8.39 1.54 18.33
N PRO A 215 -7.81 1.68 19.55
CA PRO A 215 -6.38 1.82 19.71
C PRO A 215 -5.62 0.73 18.96
N GLY A 216 -4.67 1.12 18.13
CA GLY A 216 -3.89 0.20 17.33
C GLY A 216 -4.50 -0.14 15.96
N GLN A 217 -5.77 0.15 15.71
CA GLN A 217 -6.38 -0.13 14.42
C GLN A 217 -6.00 0.88 13.34
N SER A 218 -6.03 0.41 12.12
CA SER A 218 -5.82 1.18 10.90
C SER A 218 -6.98 1.04 9.94
N LEU A 219 -7.19 2.08 9.12
CA LEU A 219 -8.02 2.06 7.92
C LEU A 219 -7.13 2.36 6.72
N VAL A 220 -7.11 1.45 5.75
CA VAL A 220 -6.35 1.59 4.52
C VAL A 220 -7.26 1.44 3.32
N ILE A 221 -7.16 2.34 2.35
CA ILE A 221 -8.02 2.37 1.17
C ILE A 221 -7.18 2.28 -0.09
N SER A 222 -7.48 1.31 -0.95
CA SER A 222 -6.99 1.21 -2.31
C SER A 222 -8.11 1.51 -3.30
N GLY A 223 -7.84 2.34 -4.31
CA GLY A 223 -8.86 2.75 -5.27
C GLY A 223 -8.29 3.17 -6.62
N ASP A 224 -9.12 3.10 -7.66
CA ASP A 224 -8.77 3.37 -9.06
C ASP A 224 -8.77 4.86 -9.43
N TYR A 225 -9.22 5.74 -8.52
CA TYR A 225 -9.51 7.15 -8.76
C TYR A 225 -8.39 8.13 -8.36
N GLN A 226 -7.29 7.65 -7.77
CA GLN A 226 -6.23 8.54 -7.25
C GLN A 226 -5.04 8.72 -8.21
N ARG A 227 -4.55 7.66 -8.82
CA ARG A 227 -3.33 7.62 -9.64
C ARG A 227 -3.66 6.90 -10.95
N TYR A 228 -4.15 7.63 -11.93
CA TYR A 228 -4.59 7.06 -13.20
C TYR A 228 -4.40 8.06 -14.35
N PHE A 229 -4.47 7.56 -15.57
CA PHE A 229 -4.72 8.31 -16.79
C PHE A 229 -5.86 7.65 -17.55
N THR A 230 -6.40 8.30 -18.57
CA THR A 230 -7.47 7.77 -19.42
C THR A 230 -7.03 7.63 -20.87
N VAL A 231 -7.53 6.59 -21.51
CA VAL A 231 -7.40 6.36 -22.96
C VAL A 231 -8.78 5.94 -23.46
N ASP A 232 -9.34 6.66 -24.42
CA ASP A 232 -10.67 6.39 -24.99
C ASP A 232 -11.77 6.25 -23.91
N GLY A 233 -11.70 7.07 -22.84
CA GLY A 233 -12.63 7.04 -21.71
C GLY A 233 -12.42 5.87 -20.72
N VAL A 234 -11.43 5.02 -20.94
CA VAL A 234 -11.06 3.94 -20.04
C VAL A 234 -9.96 4.42 -19.09
N ARG A 235 -10.18 4.24 -17.77
CA ARG A 235 -9.22 4.61 -16.73
C ARG A 235 -8.12 3.55 -16.61
N TYR A 236 -6.86 3.95 -16.61
CA TYR A 236 -5.68 3.10 -16.38
C TYR A 236 -4.98 3.55 -15.11
N HIS A 237 -5.23 2.85 -14.01
CA HIS A 237 -4.71 3.15 -12.69
C HIS A 237 -3.51 2.26 -12.33
N HIS A 238 -2.90 2.51 -11.16
CA HIS A 238 -1.66 1.91 -10.72
C HIS A 238 -1.79 0.51 -10.06
N LEU A 239 -3.01 0.02 -9.81
CA LEU A 239 -3.26 -1.27 -9.18
C LEU A 239 -3.35 -2.35 -10.28
N ILE A 240 -2.30 -3.12 -10.44
CA ILE A 240 -2.13 -4.06 -11.55
C ILE A 240 -2.43 -5.49 -11.10
N ASP A 241 -3.38 -6.13 -11.77
CA ASP A 241 -3.61 -7.57 -11.65
C ASP A 241 -2.52 -8.31 -12.44
N LEU A 242 -1.64 -9.00 -11.72
CA LEU A 242 -0.51 -9.72 -12.31
C LEU A 242 -0.91 -10.97 -13.08
N THR A 243 -2.16 -11.43 -12.98
CA THR A 243 -2.68 -12.54 -13.81
C THR A 243 -3.05 -12.07 -15.20
N THR A 244 -3.53 -10.84 -15.34
CA THR A 244 -3.89 -10.21 -16.61
C THR A 244 -2.82 -9.25 -17.13
N LEU A 245 -1.88 -8.83 -16.29
CA LEU A 245 -0.87 -7.79 -16.51
C LEU A 245 -1.46 -6.42 -16.84
N GLN A 246 -2.70 -6.18 -16.43
CA GLN A 246 -3.48 -4.97 -16.70
C GLN A 246 -3.97 -4.35 -15.38
N PRO A 247 -4.34 -3.05 -15.37
CA PRO A 247 -5.08 -2.48 -14.26
C PRO A 247 -6.31 -3.33 -13.91
N ALA A 248 -6.45 -3.69 -12.65
CA ALA A 248 -7.56 -4.52 -12.15
C ALA A 248 -8.92 -3.84 -12.40
N ARG A 249 -9.99 -4.63 -12.60
CA ARG A 249 -11.31 -4.14 -12.97
C ARG A 249 -12.45 -4.73 -12.12
N TYR A 250 -12.12 -5.23 -10.95
CA TYR A 250 -13.08 -5.94 -10.09
C TYR A 250 -13.95 -4.99 -9.26
N MET A 251 -13.44 -3.78 -8.96
CA MET A 251 -14.08 -2.78 -8.10
C MET A 251 -13.51 -1.39 -8.37
N ASN A 252 -14.11 -0.32 -7.84
CA ASN A 252 -13.53 1.02 -7.85
C ASN A 252 -12.66 1.29 -6.60
N SER A 253 -13.02 0.69 -5.46
CA SER A 253 -12.26 0.87 -4.23
C SER A 253 -12.51 -0.29 -3.26
N VAL A 254 -11.55 -0.51 -2.36
CA VAL A 254 -11.69 -1.35 -1.18
C VAL A 254 -11.07 -0.66 0.03
N ALA A 255 -11.79 -0.68 1.15
CA ALA A 255 -11.32 -0.21 2.44
C ALA A 255 -11.07 -1.41 3.35
N ILE A 256 -9.90 -1.45 3.99
CA ILE A 256 -9.52 -2.50 4.95
C ILE A 256 -9.33 -1.88 6.34
N VAL A 257 -9.98 -2.46 7.33
CA VAL A 257 -9.71 -2.22 8.75
C VAL A 257 -8.92 -3.39 9.31
N SER A 258 -7.83 -3.09 10.00
CA SER A 258 -6.95 -4.11 10.60
C SER A 258 -6.25 -3.56 11.85
N SER A 259 -5.62 -4.42 12.63
CA SER A 259 -4.79 -4.04 13.78
C SER A 259 -3.36 -3.64 13.40
N ASP A 260 -3.02 -3.65 12.12
CA ASP A 260 -1.68 -3.33 11.59
C ASP A 260 -1.83 -2.63 10.24
N SER A 261 -1.22 -1.42 10.11
CA SER A 261 -1.32 -0.62 8.89
C SER A 261 -0.58 -1.25 7.70
N GLY A 262 0.49 -2.00 7.95
CA GLY A 262 1.21 -2.74 6.92
C GLY A 262 0.36 -3.87 6.35
N LEU A 263 -0.28 -4.65 7.22
CA LEU A 263 -1.24 -5.68 6.83
C LEU A 263 -2.40 -5.09 6.03
N GLY A 264 -2.97 -3.97 6.50
CA GLY A 264 -4.04 -3.26 5.80
C GLY A 264 -3.62 -2.79 4.39
N ASP A 265 -2.40 -2.27 4.21
CA ASP A 265 -1.88 -1.81 2.91
C ASP A 265 -1.70 -2.99 1.93
N ALA A 266 -1.07 -4.08 2.40
CA ALA A 266 -0.88 -5.30 1.62
C ALA A 266 -2.21 -5.93 1.20
N LEU A 267 -3.15 -6.07 2.14
CA LEU A 267 -4.47 -6.66 1.86
C LEU A 267 -5.31 -5.76 0.96
N SER A 268 -5.29 -4.43 1.15
CA SER A 268 -6.07 -3.53 0.29
C SER A 268 -5.63 -3.63 -1.17
N THR A 269 -4.32 -3.71 -1.43
CA THR A 269 -3.79 -3.92 -2.78
C THR A 269 -4.08 -5.34 -3.31
N GLY A 270 -3.80 -6.37 -2.50
CA GLY A 270 -4.02 -7.77 -2.91
C GLY A 270 -5.49 -8.07 -3.22
N VAL A 271 -6.41 -7.64 -2.34
CA VAL A 271 -7.85 -7.84 -2.50
C VAL A 271 -8.40 -7.03 -3.69
N PHE A 272 -7.86 -5.81 -3.92
CA PHE A 272 -8.25 -5.02 -5.09
C PHE A 272 -7.87 -5.71 -6.41
N CYS A 273 -6.75 -6.43 -6.42
CA CYS A 273 -6.20 -7.10 -7.61
C CYS A 273 -6.71 -8.54 -7.80
N MET A 274 -7.79 -8.96 -7.14
CA MET A 274 -8.41 -10.27 -7.31
C MET A 274 -9.92 -10.18 -7.44
N PRO A 275 -10.62 -11.23 -7.97
CA PRO A 275 -12.08 -11.28 -7.98
C PRO A 275 -12.66 -11.06 -6.58
N VAL A 276 -13.80 -10.35 -6.50
CA VAL A 276 -14.43 -9.94 -5.23
C VAL A 276 -14.69 -11.15 -4.32
N GLU A 277 -15.20 -12.23 -4.87
CA GLU A 277 -15.53 -13.45 -4.10
C GLU A 277 -14.28 -14.09 -3.49
N LYS A 278 -13.14 -14.01 -4.19
CA LYS A 278 -11.85 -14.49 -3.68
C LYS A 278 -11.35 -13.60 -2.55
N GLY A 279 -11.47 -12.29 -2.72
CA GLY A 279 -11.13 -11.31 -1.68
C GLY A 279 -12.00 -11.46 -0.43
N GLN A 280 -13.32 -11.66 -0.58
CA GLN A 280 -14.23 -11.93 0.53
C GLN A 280 -13.84 -13.21 1.28
N ALA A 281 -13.58 -14.30 0.55
CA ALA A 281 -13.18 -15.57 1.16
C ALA A 281 -11.83 -15.45 1.91
N LEU A 282 -10.90 -14.62 1.45
CA LEU A 282 -9.66 -14.34 2.14
C LEU A 282 -9.89 -13.55 3.43
N ILE A 283 -10.62 -12.44 3.36
CA ILE A 283 -10.85 -11.57 4.52
C ILE A 283 -11.60 -12.29 5.65
N GLU A 284 -12.63 -13.09 5.32
CA GLU A 284 -13.40 -13.84 6.31
C GLU A 284 -12.58 -14.94 7.05
N GLN A 285 -11.36 -15.24 6.60
CA GLN A 285 -10.44 -16.17 7.27
C GLN A 285 -9.45 -15.47 8.19
N LEU A 286 -9.40 -14.14 8.17
CA LEU A 286 -8.42 -13.36 8.90
C LEU A 286 -9.05 -12.73 10.15
N ASP A 287 -8.57 -13.11 11.33
CA ASP A 287 -9.06 -12.56 12.59
C ASP A 287 -8.72 -11.06 12.69
N GLY A 288 -9.72 -10.24 13.01
CA GLY A 288 -9.56 -8.81 13.25
C GLY A 288 -9.29 -7.98 11.99
N VAL A 289 -9.57 -8.53 10.81
CA VAL A 289 -9.51 -7.82 9.52
C VAL A 289 -10.92 -7.74 8.95
N GLU A 290 -11.32 -6.52 8.57
CA GLU A 290 -12.62 -6.27 7.97
C GLU A 290 -12.46 -5.46 6.68
N ALA A 291 -13.39 -5.64 5.75
CA ALA A 291 -13.34 -4.99 4.45
C ALA A 291 -14.70 -4.46 3.97
N LEU A 292 -14.63 -3.34 3.24
CA LEU A 292 -15.73 -2.76 2.47
C LEU A 292 -15.32 -2.65 1.01
N TRP A 293 -15.97 -3.40 0.13
CA TRP A 293 -15.80 -3.33 -1.33
C TRP A 293 -16.80 -2.35 -1.93
N MET A 294 -16.33 -1.50 -2.82
CA MET A 294 -17.11 -0.48 -3.53
C MET A 294 -17.03 -0.75 -5.03
N LEU A 295 -18.13 -1.24 -5.61
CA LEU A 295 -18.21 -1.71 -6.99
C LEU A 295 -18.57 -0.58 -7.96
N SER A 296 -18.42 -0.82 -9.26
CA SER A 296 -18.63 0.18 -10.31
C SER A 296 -20.10 0.60 -10.51
N ASP A 297 -21.05 -0.17 -10.00
CA ASP A 297 -22.48 0.10 -10.00
C ASP A 297 -22.98 0.75 -8.70
N GLU A 298 -22.07 1.30 -7.88
CA GLU A 298 -22.33 1.86 -6.54
C GLU A 298 -22.78 0.81 -5.50
N THR A 299 -22.72 -0.48 -5.81
CA THR A 299 -22.96 -1.54 -4.81
C THR A 299 -21.81 -1.56 -3.81
N MET A 300 -22.14 -1.63 -2.53
CA MET A 300 -21.19 -1.87 -1.44
C MET A 300 -21.41 -3.26 -0.85
N LEU A 301 -20.31 -4.02 -0.75
CA LEU A 301 -20.27 -5.32 -0.09
C LEU A 301 -19.39 -5.22 1.15
N GLN A 302 -19.77 -5.90 2.22
CA GLN A 302 -19.09 -5.82 3.52
C GLN A 302 -18.70 -7.22 3.99
N SER A 303 -17.57 -7.32 4.69
CA SER A 303 -17.25 -8.50 5.49
C SER A 303 -18.18 -8.60 6.70
N SER A 304 -18.24 -9.78 7.31
CA SER A 304 -19.22 -10.10 8.35
C SER A 304 -19.10 -9.23 9.62
N GLY A 305 -17.93 -8.68 9.90
CA GLY A 305 -17.64 -7.84 11.06
C GLY A 305 -17.54 -6.34 10.77
N TRP A 306 -17.69 -5.88 9.52
CA TRP A 306 -17.58 -4.47 9.18
C TRP A 306 -18.58 -3.61 9.99
N GLY A 307 -18.05 -2.55 10.64
CA GLY A 307 -18.87 -1.61 11.43
C GLY A 307 -19.36 -2.14 12.79
N LYS A 308 -18.82 -3.27 13.28
CA LYS A 308 -19.17 -3.86 14.58
C LYS A 308 -18.20 -3.51 15.69
#